data_917b417bd15b6e66c55ce1c8417e90ca
#
_entry.id   917b417bd15b6e66c55ce1c8417e90ca
#
_cell.length_a   1.000
_cell.length_b   1.000
_cell.length_c   1.000
_cell.angle_alpha   90.00
_cell.angle_beta   90.00
_cell.angle_gamma   90.00
#
_symmetry.space_group_name_H-M   'P 1'
#
loop_
_entity.id
_entity.type
_entity.pdbx_description
1 polymer ?
#
loop_
_entity_poly.entity_id
_entity_poly.type
_entity_poly.pdbx_seq_one_letter_code
_entity_poly.pdbx_strand_id
1 'polypeptide(L)'
;EVMAKEHEMLSLGGQAAAAAHSLGTPLSTIKIITQELLKQFEDNKEVIQDIRLLSSQVERCNQILKKLSLNPNEEDDFIDEDLSMKDYIKEIVNSFKETSENDFILNFDQDSNSKKIVKSIEIVYGLRNFIGNANKYCNSKVFISLKSDNSFTEISVEDDGDGYPYDIISKIGEPYLKSFKTSKKSKSGLGLGIFIGKTLLEKNFAIINCRNSKTRTGAEVNIKWKNKDLFNI
;
A
#
# COMPACT_ATOMS: atom_id res chain seq x y z
N GLU A 1 -16.81 13.37 19.87
CA GLU A 1 -15.78 12.31 19.87
C GLU A 1 -15.25 12.05 18.46
N VAL A 2 -16.08 11.99 17.40
CA VAL A 2 -15.66 11.75 16.02
C VAL A 2 -14.75 12.88 15.52
N MET A 3 -15.13 14.14 15.69
CA MET A 3 -14.33 15.30 15.26
C MET A 3 -12.98 15.43 15.99
N ALA A 4 -12.90 15.03 17.26
CA ALA A 4 -11.63 15.03 18.00
C ALA A 4 -10.65 13.97 17.46
N LYS A 5 -11.17 12.81 17.09
CA LYS A 5 -10.40 11.70 16.50
C LYS A 5 -9.93 12.03 15.08
N GLU A 6 -10.75 12.74 14.31
CA GLU A 6 -10.41 13.26 12.98
C GLU A 6 -9.28 14.31 13.04
N HIS A 7 -9.36 15.23 14.01
CA HIS A 7 -8.33 16.25 14.21
C HIS A 7 -7.00 15.66 14.71
N GLU A 8 -7.05 14.64 15.54
CA GLU A 8 -5.88 13.89 16.01
C GLU A 8 -5.22 13.10 14.86
N MET A 9 -6.02 12.50 13.99
CA MET A 9 -5.55 11.78 12.78
C MET A 9 -4.91 12.71 11.75
N LEU A 10 -5.49 13.88 11.49
CA LEU A 10 -4.93 14.89 10.59
C LEU A 10 -3.61 15.45 11.15
N SER A 11 -3.53 15.66 12.46
CA SER A 11 -2.31 16.09 13.15
C SER A 11 -1.21 15.03 13.07
N LEU A 12 -1.54 13.76 13.25
CA LEU A 12 -0.59 12.64 13.19
C LEU A 12 -0.05 12.43 11.76
N GLY A 13 -0.93 12.53 10.76
CA GLY A 13 -0.54 12.44 9.35
C GLY A 13 0.36 13.59 8.91
N GLY A 14 0.04 14.81 9.35
CA GLY A 14 0.86 16.00 9.10
C GLY A 14 2.24 15.93 9.77
N GLN A 15 2.30 15.44 11.02
CA GLN A 15 3.57 15.25 11.73
C GLN A 15 4.42 14.14 11.11
N ALA A 16 3.82 13.05 10.66
CA ALA A 16 4.52 11.97 9.97
C ALA A 16 5.10 12.45 8.63
N ALA A 17 4.35 13.22 7.85
CA ALA A 17 4.82 13.80 6.59
C ALA A 17 5.97 14.81 6.82
N ALA A 18 5.86 15.68 7.81
CA ALA A 18 6.92 16.63 8.17
C ALA A 18 8.19 15.90 8.66
N ALA A 19 8.04 14.85 9.46
CA ALA A 19 9.16 14.01 9.90
C ALA A 19 9.80 13.26 8.72
N ALA A 20 9.00 12.71 7.80
CA ALA A 20 9.50 12.03 6.61
C ALA A 20 10.30 12.99 5.70
N HIS A 21 9.80 14.21 5.48
CA HIS A 21 10.53 15.23 4.72
C HIS A 21 11.84 15.62 5.41
N SER A 22 11.81 15.84 6.71
CA SER A 22 13.00 16.24 7.50
C SER A 22 14.06 15.14 7.59
N LEU A 23 13.66 13.87 7.57
CA LEU A 23 14.55 12.71 7.61
C LEU A 23 15.01 12.27 6.21
N GLY A 24 14.24 12.56 5.17
CA GLY A 24 14.57 12.23 3.79
C GLY A 24 15.87 12.88 3.32
N THR A 25 16.08 14.15 3.64
CA THR A 25 17.31 14.89 3.29
C THR A 25 18.58 14.24 3.87
N PRO A 26 18.72 13.99 5.18
CA PRO A 26 19.93 13.36 5.74
C PRO A 26 20.12 11.92 5.22
N LEU A 27 19.05 11.15 5.01
CA LEU A 27 19.15 9.80 4.45
C LEU A 27 19.63 9.81 3.00
N SER A 28 19.18 10.77 2.19
CA SER A 28 19.67 10.95 0.82
C SER A 28 21.16 11.30 0.81
N THR A 29 21.61 12.14 1.73
CA THR A 29 23.05 12.47 1.89
C THR A 29 23.85 11.21 2.26
N ILE A 30 23.37 10.41 3.22
CA ILE A 30 24.05 9.16 3.61
C ILE A 30 24.08 8.18 2.43
N LYS A 31 23.02 8.09 1.62
CA LYS A 31 22.98 7.27 0.41
C LYS A 31 24.05 7.67 -0.60
N ILE A 32 24.22 8.96 -0.85
CA ILE A 32 25.26 9.48 -1.76
C ILE A 32 26.65 9.11 -1.23
N ILE A 33 26.92 9.36 0.06
CA ILE A 33 28.20 9.05 0.68
C ILE A 33 28.51 7.55 0.61
N THR A 34 27.51 6.67 0.88
CA THR A 34 27.73 5.21 0.78
C THR A 34 28.03 4.77 -0.65
N GLN A 35 27.43 5.41 -1.66
CA GLN A 35 27.73 5.12 -3.07
C GLN A 35 29.15 5.58 -3.47
N GLU A 36 29.62 6.70 -2.95
CA GLU A 36 31.01 7.17 -3.16
C GLU A 36 32.02 6.26 -2.47
N LEU A 37 31.74 5.86 -1.22
CA LEU A 37 32.59 4.93 -0.49
C LEU A 37 32.72 3.56 -1.18
N LEU A 38 31.63 3.04 -1.76
CA LEU A 38 31.68 1.81 -2.54
C LEU A 38 32.65 1.90 -3.72
N LYS A 39 32.74 3.07 -4.37
CA LYS A 39 33.69 3.30 -5.47
C LYS A 39 35.12 3.45 -4.98
N GLN A 40 35.32 4.10 -3.82
CA GLN A 40 36.65 4.33 -3.28
C GLN A 40 37.34 3.08 -2.72
N PHE A 41 36.56 2.13 -2.23
CA PHE A 41 37.05 0.93 -1.55
C PHE A 41 36.83 -0.36 -2.35
N GLU A 42 36.80 -0.27 -3.70
CA GLU A 42 36.50 -1.43 -4.58
C GLU A 42 37.41 -2.65 -4.34
N ASP A 43 38.63 -2.45 -3.86
CA ASP A 43 39.58 -3.51 -3.62
C ASP A 43 39.52 -4.12 -2.21
N ASN A 44 38.74 -3.54 -1.28
CA ASN A 44 38.63 -4.03 0.10
C ASN A 44 37.33 -4.74 0.38
N LYS A 45 37.32 -6.09 0.27
CA LYS A 45 36.13 -6.91 0.39
C LYS A 45 35.38 -6.78 1.73
N GLU A 46 36.09 -6.60 2.85
CA GLU A 46 35.47 -6.45 4.16
C GLU A 46 34.73 -5.11 4.28
N VAL A 47 35.42 -4.02 3.90
CA VAL A 47 34.82 -2.68 3.92
C VAL A 47 33.64 -2.57 2.96
N ILE A 48 33.71 -3.19 1.78
CA ILE A 48 32.59 -3.24 0.82
C ILE A 48 31.35 -3.93 1.41
N GLN A 49 31.53 -5.00 2.16
CA GLN A 49 30.40 -5.68 2.80
C GLN A 49 29.69 -4.79 3.80
N ASP A 50 30.45 -4.06 4.63
CA ASP A 50 29.90 -3.14 5.61
C ASP A 50 29.19 -1.95 4.95
N ILE A 51 29.78 -1.38 3.88
CA ILE A 51 29.15 -0.28 3.15
C ILE A 51 27.86 -0.74 2.44
N ARG A 52 27.83 -1.94 1.87
CA ARG A 52 26.61 -2.52 1.27
C ARG A 52 25.53 -2.73 2.32
N LEU A 53 25.89 -3.21 3.50
CA LEU A 53 24.96 -3.37 4.61
C LEU A 53 24.39 -2.00 5.03
N LEU A 54 25.24 -0.99 5.18
CA LEU A 54 24.84 0.38 5.50
C LEU A 54 23.88 0.94 4.42
N SER A 55 24.22 0.80 3.15
CA SER A 55 23.37 1.22 2.03
C SER A 55 22.01 0.56 2.06
N SER A 56 21.95 -0.75 2.37
CA SER A 56 20.69 -1.49 2.50
C SER A 56 19.82 -0.99 3.66
N GLN A 57 20.43 -0.60 4.79
CA GLN A 57 19.70 -0.02 5.92
C GLN A 57 19.16 1.39 5.61
N VAL A 58 19.93 2.20 4.92
CA VAL A 58 19.48 3.53 4.45
C VAL A 58 18.30 3.40 3.51
N GLU A 59 18.37 2.48 2.55
CA GLU A 59 17.25 2.21 1.65
C GLU A 59 15.99 1.72 2.39
N ARG A 60 16.19 0.87 3.40
CA ARG A 60 15.10 0.42 4.26
C ARG A 60 14.47 1.57 5.06
N CYS A 61 15.28 2.50 5.57
CA CYS A 61 14.78 3.70 6.24
C CYS A 61 13.99 4.59 5.27
N ASN A 62 14.47 4.80 4.05
CA ASN A 62 13.76 5.54 3.02
C ASN A 62 12.41 4.90 2.68
N GLN A 63 12.36 3.57 2.54
CA GLN A 63 11.09 2.86 2.32
C GLN A 63 10.11 3.01 3.48
N ILE A 64 10.59 3.02 4.72
CA ILE A 64 9.75 3.26 5.91
C ILE A 64 9.23 4.69 5.89
N LEU A 65 10.06 5.67 5.59
CA LEU A 65 9.66 7.08 5.50
C LEU A 65 8.67 7.32 4.36
N LYS A 66 8.89 6.74 3.18
CA LYS A 66 7.92 6.77 2.08
C LYS A 66 6.57 6.20 2.48
N LYS A 67 6.55 5.14 3.29
CA LYS A 67 5.31 4.56 3.85
C LYS A 67 4.65 5.43 4.92
N LEU A 68 5.40 6.27 5.61
CA LEU A 68 4.90 7.21 6.61
C LEU A 68 4.51 8.55 6.00
N SER A 69 5.18 8.94 4.91
CA SER A 69 4.86 10.16 4.19
C SER A 69 3.60 9.92 3.36
N LEU A 70 2.54 10.62 3.70
CA LEU A 70 1.32 10.69 2.91
C LEU A 70 1.49 11.65 1.70
N ASN A 71 2.73 12.12 1.43
CA ASN A 71 3.01 13.01 0.31
C ASN A 71 3.25 12.23 -0.98
N PRO A 72 2.35 12.34 -1.95
CA PRO A 72 2.46 11.67 -3.24
C PRO A 72 3.37 12.40 -4.25
N ASN A 73 4.05 13.47 -3.86
CA ASN A 73 4.77 14.38 -4.75
C ASN A 73 6.19 13.96 -5.15
N GLU A 74 6.68 12.77 -4.80
CA GLU A 74 7.89 12.25 -5.42
C GLU A 74 7.50 11.48 -6.67
N GLU A 75 8.08 11.89 -7.79
CA GLU A 75 7.99 11.31 -9.12
C GLU A 75 8.07 9.76 -9.07
N ASP A 76 6.91 9.12 -8.96
CA ASP A 76 6.77 7.73 -9.30
C ASP A 76 6.41 7.69 -10.79
N ASP A 77 7.27 7.12 -11.62
CA ASP A 77 7.09 6.88 -13.06
C ASP A 77 5.84 6.03 -13.39
N PHE A 78 5.05 5.68 -12.36
CA PHE A 78 3.90 4.80 -12.44
C PHE A 78 2.57 5.45 -12.81
N ILE A 79 2.52 6.77 -13.08
CA ILE A 79 1.24 7.43 -13.27
C ILE A 79 1.15 8.07 -14.64
N ASP A 80 0.72 7.29 -15.60
CA ASP A 80 0.29 7.78 -16.92
C ASP A 80 -1.09 8.46 -16.78
N GLU A 81 -1.27 9.61 -17.44
CA GLU A 81 -2.44 10.49 -17.19
C GLU A 81 -3.78 9.93 -17.71
N ASP A 82 -3.75 8.82 -18.44
CA ASP A 82 -4.87 8.31 -19.23
C ASP A 82 -5.27 6.86 -18.88
N LEU A 83 -4.91 6.35 -17.69
CA LEU A 83 -5.15 4.96 -17.34
C LEU A 83 -6.57 4.72 -16.80
N SER A 84 -7.13 3.55 -17.13
CA SER A 84 -8.36 3.03 -16.51
C SER A 84 -8.07 2.39 -15.15
N MET A 85 -9.09 2.21 -14.30
CA MET A 85 -8.96 1.47 -13.03
C MET A 85 -8.36 0.08 -13.23
N LYS A 86 -8.71 -0.59 -14.33
CA LYS A 86 -8.17 -1.88 -14.70
C LYS A 86 -6.66 -1.84 -14.94
N ASP A 87 -6.18 -0.78 -15.59
CA ASP A 87 -4.76 -0.65 -15.91
C ASP A 87 -3.96 -0.31 -14.63
N TYR A 88 -4.46 0.55 -13.76
CA TYR A 88 -3.87 0.77 -12.43
C TYR A 88 -3.74 -0.50 -11.62
N ILE A 89 -4.80 -1.34 -11.57
CA ILE A 89 -4.73 -2.63 -10.86
C ILE A 89 -3.65 -3.52 -11.47
N LYS A 90 -3.56 -3.60 -12.81
CA LYS A 90 -2.55 -4.42 -13.49
C LYS A 90 -1.13 -3.94 -13.19
N GLU A 91 -0.88 -2.63 -13.25
CA GLU A 91 0.44 -2.07 -12.93
C GLU A 91 0.85 -2.36 -11.49
N ILE A 92 -0.05 -2.13 -10.54
CA ILE A 92 0.20 -2.46 -9.13
C ILE A 92 0.52 -3.94 -8.98
N VAL A 93 -0.26 -4.83 -9.59
CA VAL A 93 -0.04 -6.27 -9.54
C VAL A 93 1.29 -6.67 -10.17
N ASN A 94 1.63 -6.10 -11.33
CA ASN A 94 2.90 -6.38 -12.00
C ASN A 94 4.10 -6.00 -11.12
N SER A 95 4.04 -4.86 -10.44
CA SER A 95 5.10 -4.46 -9.50
C SER A 95 5.28 -5.43 -8.33
N PHE A 96 4.23 -6.14 -7.91
CA PHE A 96 4.34 -7.18 -6.89
C PHE A 96 4.85 -8.52 -7.46
N LYS A 97 4.48 -8.88 -8.68
CA LYS A 97 4.94 -10.13 -9.34
C LYS A 97 6.44 -10.17 -9.53
N GLU A 98 7.11 -9.03 -9.69
CA GLU A 98 8.56 -8.94 -9.80
C GLU A 98 9.30 -9.38 -8.52
N THR A 99 8.63 -9.29 -7.36
CA THR A 99 9.25 -9.51 -6.05
C THR A 99 8.55 -10.58 -5.20
N SER A 100 7.47 -11.18 -5.70
CA SER A 100 6.65 -12.15 -4.99
C SER A 100 6.42 -13.40 -5.83
N GLU A 101 6.49 -14.57 -5.18
CA GLU A 101 6.16 -15.86 -5.78
C GLU A 101 4.66 -16.19 -5.73
N ASN A 102 3.84 -15.31 -5.14
CA ASN A 102 2.41 -15.54 -5.01
C ASN A 102 1.67 -15.32 -6.34
N ASP A 103 0.61 -16.08 -6.55
CA ASP A 103 -0.26 -15.97 -7.71
C ASP A 103 -1.27 -14.84 -7.55
N PHE A 104 -1.39 -13.98 -8.56
CA PHE A 104 -2.43 -12.95 -8.63
C PHE A 104 -3.45 -13.31 -9.70
N ILE A 105 -4.69 -13.53 -9.26
CA ILE A 105 -5.82 -13.90 -10.11
C ILE A 105 -6.71 -12.67 -10.29
N LEU A 106 -6.74 -12.14 -11.52
CA LEU A 106 -7.51 -10.95 -11.88
C LEU A 106 -8.81 -11.34 -12.59
N ASN A 107 -9.93 -10.86 -12.09
CA ASN A 107 -11.25 -11.07 -12.66
C ASN A 107 -11.95 -9.72 -12.89
N PHE A 108 -12.03 -9.29 -14.14
CA PHE A 108 -12.61 -8.01 -14.53
C PHE A 108 -13.87 -8.24 -15.37
N ASP A 109 -14.97 -7.63 -14.97
CA ASP A 109 -16.21 -7.65 -15.76
C ASP A 109 -16.01 -6.91 -17.09
N GLN A 110 -16.72 -7.35 -18.15
CA GLN A 110 -16.55 -6.79 -19.50
C GLN A 110 -16.95 -5.31 -19.58
N ASP A 111 -17.92 -4.87 -18.78
CA ASP A 111 -18.39 -3.49 -18.74
C ASP A 111 -17.49 -2.52 -17.96
N SER A 112 -16.51 -3.05 -17.21
CA SER A 112 -15.60 -2.25 -16.38
C SER A 112 -14.54 -1.48 -17.18
N ASN A 113 -14.62 -1.48 -18.51
CA ASN A 113 -13.47 -1.27 -19.40
C ASN A 113 -13.26 0.14 -19.94
N SER A 114 -14.14 1.13 -19.70
CA SER A 114 -14.11 2.29 -20.62
C SER A 114 -14.01 3.67 -19.97
N LYS A 115 -14.08 3.79 -18.65
CA LYS A 115 -13.98 5.11 -18.03
C LYS A 115 -12.57 5.35 -17.50
N LYS A 116 -11.90 6.34 -18.08
CA LYS A 116 -10.64 6.86 -17.57
C LYS A 116 -10.90 7.51 -16.20
N ILE A 117 -10.03 7.24 -15.26
CA ILE A 117 -10.06 7.87 -13.94
C ILE A 117 -9.11 9.04 -14.00
N VAL A 118 -9.53 10.18 -13.46
CA VAL A 118 -8.60 11.29 -13.24
C VAL A 118 -7.48 10.81 -12.33
N LYS A 119 -6.26 11.14 -12.71
CA LYS A 119 -5.02 10.81 -12.00
C LYS A 119 -5.17 11.12 -10.51
N SER A 120 -5.34 10.09 -9.69
CA SER A 120 -5.31 10.21 -8.24
C SER A 120 -4.26 9.29 -7.68
N ILE A 121 -3.15 9.88 -7.34
CA ILE A 121 -2.03 9.25 -6.63
C ILE A 121 -2.53 8.55 -5.37
N GLU A 122 -3.47 9.15 -4.65
CA GLU A 122 -4.05 8.57 -3.43
C GLU A 122 -4.80 7.28 -3.71
N ILE A 123 -5.51 7.17 -4.85
CA ILE A 123 -6.21 5.93 -5.24
C ILE A 123 -5.19 4.83 -5.50
N VAL A 124 -4.12 5.11 -6.27
CA VAL A 124 -3.07 4.14 -6.58
C VAL A 124 -2.38 3.65 -5.31
N TYR A 125 -1.95 4.56 -4.44
CA TYR A 125 -1.30 4.20 -3.17
C TYR A 125 -2.25 3.50 -2.21
N GLY A 126 -3.51 3.91 -2.16
CA GLY A 126 -4.55 3.25 -1.37
C GLY A 126 -4.73 1.79 -1.79
N LEU A 127 -4.92 1.55 -3.09
CA LEU A 127 -5.03 0.20 -3.66
C LEU A 127 -3.76 -0.63 -3.43
N ARG A 128 -2.57 -0.03 -3.64
CA ARG A 128 -1.29 -0.69 -3.40
C ARG A 128 -1.14 -1.17 -1.96
N ASN A 129 -1.63 -0.42 -0.98
CA ASN A 129 -1.61 -0.85 0.43
C ASN A 129 -2.49 -2.08 0.68
N PHE A 130 -3.68 -2.15 0.10
CA PHE A 130 -4.57 -3.31 0.26
C PHE A 130 -4.06 -4.53 -0.50
N ILE A 131 -3.64 -4.38 -1.75
CA ILE A 131 -3.06 -5.46 -2.56
C ILE A 131 -1.77 -5.97 -1.93
N GLY A 132 -0.89 -5.08 -1.45
CA GLY A 132 0.33 -5.44 -0.76
C GLY A 132 0.08 -6.16 0.57
N ASN A 133 -1.00 -5.79 1.29
CA ASN A 133 -1.39 -6.49 2.50
C ASN A 133 -1.90 -7.92 2.18
N ALA A 134 -2.75 -8.07 1.18
CA ALA A 134 -3.21 -9.38 0.71
C ALA A 134 -2.03 -10.26 0.27
N ASN A 135 -1.10 -9.71 -0.54
CA ASN A 135 0.12 -10.42 -0.94
C ASN A 135 1.00 -10.86 0.24
N LYS A 136 1.04 -10.05 1.29
CA LYS A 136 1.84 -10.34 2.49
C LYS A 136 1.26 -11.48 3.32
N TYR A 137 -0.06 -11.58 3.43
CA TYR A 137 -0.74 -12.49 4.35
C TYR A 137 -1.38 -13.68 3.66
N CYS A 138 -1.45 -13.75 2.33
CA CYS A 138 -1.89 -14.93 1.62
C CYS A 138 -0.96 -16.13 1.88
N ASN A 139 -1.49 -17.31 1.68
CA ASN A 139 -0.69 -18.55 1.63
C ASN A 139 0.00 -18.69 0.27
N SER A 140 -0.72 -18.45 -0.82
CA SER A 140 -0.20 -18.58 -2.19
C SER A 140 -0.91 -17.69 -3.21
N LYS A 141 -2.15 -17.22 -2.93
CA LYS A 141 -3.00 -16.59 -3.95
C LYS A 141 -3.67 -15.32 -3.46
N VAL A 142 -3.67 -14.32 -4.33
CA VAL A 142 -4.44 -13.08 -4.18
C VAL A 142 -5.44 -12.99 -5.32
N PHE A 143 -6.70 -12.76 -5.00
CA PHE A 143 -7.79 -12.61 -5.96
C PHE A 143 -8.22 -11.15 -5.99
N ILE A 144 -8.26 -10.55 -7.17
CA ILE A 144 -8.67 -9.17 -7.35
C ILE A 144 -9.78 -9.15 -8.39
N SER A 145 -10.94 -8.66 -8.02
CA SER A 145 -12.05 -8.45 -8.94
C SER A 145 -12.40 -6.98 -9.08
N LEU A 146 -12.76 -6.58 -10.29
CA LEU A 146 -13.27 -5.25 -10.61
C LEU A 146 -14.61 -5.40 -11.28
N LYS A 147 -15.63 -4.77 -10.70
CA LYS A 147 -16.99 -4.66 -11.23
C LYS A 147 -17.36 -3.20 -11.35
N SER A 148 -17.95 -2.82 -12.46
CA SER A 148 -18.46 -1.47 -12.65
C SER A 148 -19.79 -1.53 -13.39
N ASP A 149 -20.79 -0.85 -12.86
CA ASP A 149 -22.06 -0.61 -13.51
C ASP A 149 -22.25 0.89 -13.81
N ASN A 150 -23.47 1.31 -14.13
CA ASN A 150 -23.75 2.73 -14.39
C ASN A 150 -23.65 3.63 -13.15
N SER A 151 -23.72 3.07 -11.95
CA SER A 151 -23.83 3.81 -10.68
C SER A 151 -22.61 3.67 -9.80
N PHE A 152 -21.97 2.50 -9.80
CA PHE A 152 -20.91 2.15 -8.87
C PHE A 152 -19.74 1.45 -9.55
N THR A 153 -18.56 1.66 -9.02
CA THR A 153 -17.36 0.87 -9.30
C THR A 153 -16.91 0.21 -7.99
N GLU A 154 -16.67 -1.09 -8.04
CA GLU A 154 -16.35 -1.92 -6.88
C GLU A 154 -15.11 -2.76 -7.16
N ILE A 155 -14.13 -2.72 -6.25
CA ILE A 155 -12.96 -3.57 -6.26
C ILE A 155 -13.02 -4.46 -5.04
N SER A 156 -12.84 -5.78 -5.23
CA SER A 156 -12.63 -6.71 -4.13
C SER A 156 -11.21 -7.26 -4.20
N VAL A 157 -10.50 -7.21 -3.09
CA VAL A 157 -9.17 -7.81 -2.89
C VAL A 157 -9.31 -8.89 -1.84
N GLU A 158 -9.11 -10.14 -2.22
CA GLU A 158 -9.20 -11.31 -1.34
C GLU A 158 -7.86 -12.05 -1.32
N ASP A 159 -7.53 -12.68 -0.20
CA ASP A 159 -6.41 -13.60 -0.07
C ASP A 159 -6.86 -15.01 0.37
N ASP A 160 -5.98 -15.99 0.24
CA ASP A 160 -6.18 -17.37 0.71
C ASP A 160 -5.48 -17.64 2.05
N GLY A 161 -5.20 -16.60 2.84
CA GLY A 161 -4.56 -16.70 4.15
C GLY A 161 -5.49 -17.10 5.29
N ASP A 162 -5.07 -16.82 6.50
CA ASP A 162 -5.84 -17.15 7.72
C ASP A 162 -7.00 -16.18 7.99
N GLY A 163 -7.09 -15.09 7.23
CA GLY A 163 -8.05 -14.02 7.44
C GLY A 163 -7.70 -13.09 8.62
N TYR A 164 -8.62 -12.21 8.94
CA TYR A 164 -8.47 -11.30 10.08
C TYR A 164 -8.79 -12.02 11.39
N PRO A 165 -7.93 -11.91 12.42
CA PRO A 165 -8.27 -12.40 13.75
C PRO A 165 -9.53 -11.74 14.31
N TYR A 166 -10.35 -12.50 15.02
CA TYR A 166 -11.63 -12.03 15.55
C TYR A 166 -11.49 -10.88 16.56
N ASP A 167 -10.38 -10.81 17.27
CA ASP A 167 -10.08 -9.77 18.27
C ASP A 167 -9.76 -8.40 17.66
N ILE A 168 -9.37 -8.37 16.37
CA ILE A 168 -9.01 -7.11 15.69
C ILE A 168 -9.98 -6.73 14.56
N ILE A 169 -10.89 -7.62 14.14
CA ILE A 169 -11.72 -7.40 12.95
C ILE A 169 -12.57 -6.11 13.04
N SER A 170 -13.06 -5.78 14.23
CA SER A 170 -13.83 -4.56 14.48
C SER A 170 -12.99 -3.27 14.50
N LYS A 171 -11.67 -3.42 14.61
CA LYS A 171 -10.72 -2.31 14.70
C LYS A 171 -9.88 -2.15 13.42
N ILE A 172 -10.15 -2.96 12.39
CA ILE A 172 -9.41 -2.90 11.13
C ILE A 172 -9.55 -1.52 10.52
N GLY A 173 -8.41 -0.93 10.19
CA GLY A 173 -8.32 0.46 9.73
C GLY A 173 -7.96 1.46 10.83
N GLU A 174 -7.79 1.04 12.09
CA GLU A 174 -7.12 1.86 13.10
C GLU A 174 -5.60 1.81 12.92
N PRO A 175 -4.87 2.90 13.26
CA PRO A 175 -3.41 2.92 13.17
C PRO A 175 -2.77 1.98 14.20
N TYR A 176 -1.57 1.49 13.87
CA TYR A 176 -0.73 0.65 14.75
C TYR A 176 -1.36 -0.67 15.20
N LEU A 177 -2.33 -1.16 14.47
CA LEU A 177 -3.03 -2.39 14.82
C LEU A 177 -2.08 -3.59 14.63
N LYS A 178 -1.80 -4.29 15.72
CA LYS A 178 -1.03 -5.54 15.74
C LYS A 178 -1.86 -6.60 16.43
N SER A 179 -2.02 -7.76 15.80
CA SER A 179 -2.60 -8.91 16.47
C SER A 179 -1.59 -9.54 17.45
N PHE A 180 -2.05 -9.84 18.66
CA PHE A 180 -1.23 -10.52 19.68
C PHE A 180 -1.14 -12.04 19.44
N LYS A 181 -1.93 -12.61 18.53
CA LYS A 181 -2.04 -14.06 18.30
C LYS A 181 -1.38 -14.54 17.03
N THR A 182 -0.40 -13.83 16.48
CA THR A 182 0.27 -14.29 15.27
C THR A 182 1.22 -15.46 15.56
N SER A 183 0.91 -16.59 14.93
CA SER A 183 1.78 -17.76 14.81
C SER A 183 3.16 -17.38 14.25
N LYS A 184 4.16 -18.27 14.41
CA LYS A 184 5.60 -18.13 14.13
C LYS A 184 6.04 -17.55 12.76
N LYS A 185 5.11 -17.13 11.88
CA LYS A 185 5.36 -16.47 10.58
C LYS A 185 4.96 -14.99 10.55
N SER A 186 4.94 -14.30 11.68
CA SER A 186 4.60 -12.87 11.72
C SER A 186 5.62 -12.06 10.90
N LYS A 187 5.29 -11.81 9.65
CA LYS A 187 6.03 -10.86 8.80
C LYS A 187 5.90 -9.48 9.44
N SER A 188 7.00 -8.97 9.98
CA SER A 188 7.08 -7.69 10.68
C SER A 188 6.47 -6.55 9.85
N GLY A 189 5.61 -5.74 10.47
CA GLY A 189 5.04 -4.53 9.88
C GLY A 189 4.55 -3.58 10.96
N LEU A 190 4.48 -2.29 10.68
CA LEU A 190 4.08 -1.25 11.62
C LEU A 190 2.57 -1.26 11.95
N GLY A 191 1.77 -2.07 11.24
CA GLY A 191 0.31 -2.08 11.39
C GLY A 191 -0.38 -0.84 10.80
N LEU A 192 0.29 -0.13 9.89
CA LEU A 192 -0.21 1.12 9.31
C LEU A 192 -0.78 0.94 7.88
N GLY A 193 -0.49 -0.15 7.18
CA GLY A 193 -0.84 -0.30 5.77
C GLY A 193 -2.34 -0.18 5.49
N ILE A 194 -3.18 -0.89 6.24
CA ILE A 194 -4.65 -0.82 6.08
C ILE A 194 -5.16 0.58 6.47
N PHE A 195 -4.65 1.16 7.56
CA PHE A 195 -5.01 2.52 7.97
C PHE A 195 -4.72 3.55 6.87
N ILE A 196 -3.49 3.53 6.32
CA ILE A 196 -3.09 4.44 5.23
C ILE A 196 -3.96 4.21 4.00
N GLY A 197 -4.10 2.95 3.57
CA GLY A 197 -4.92 2.59 2.41
C GLY A 197 -6.36 3.07 2.56
N LYS A 198 -6.96 2.86 3.74
CA LYS A 198 -8.30 3.32 4.08
C LYS A 198 -8.41 4.84 4.03
N THR A 199 -7.52 5.55 4.71
CA THR A 199 -7.52 7.03 4.76
C THR A 199 -7.42 7.64 3.37
N LEU A 200 -6.52 7.13 2.51
CA LEU A 200 -6.32 7.65 1.16
C LEU A 200 -7.55 7.44 0.28
N LEU A 201 -8.16 6.26 0.34
CA LEU A 201 -9.32 5.96 -0.50
C LEU A 201 -10.60 6.62 0.01
N GLU A 202 -10.82 6.71 1.33
CA GLU A 202 -11.96 7.43 1.92
C GLU A 202 -11.89 8.93 1.64
N LYS A 203 -10.69 9.54 1.60
CA LYS A 203 -10.48 10.92 1.15
C LYS A 203 -10.93 11.11 -0.30
N ASN A 204 -10.87 10.08 -1.11
CA ASN A 204 -11.37 10.04 -2.48
C ASN A 204 -12.75 9.37 -2.58
N PHE A 205 -13.59 9.53 -1.56
CA PHE A 205 -15.00 9.12 -1.51
C PHE A 205 -15.25 7.60 -1.62
N ALA A 206 -14.25 6.76 -1.40
CA ALA A 206 -14.44 5.32 -1.32
C ALA A 206 -15.16 4.91 -0.04
N ILE A 207 -15.98 3.88 -0.14
CA ILE A 207 -16.53 3.16 1.02
C ILE A 207 -15.77 1.83 1.11
N ILE A 208 -15.13 1.58 2.26
CA ILE A 208 -14.27 0.42 2.45
C ILE A 208 -14.86 -0.49 3.52
N ASN A 209 -14.94 -1.78 3.20
CA ASN A 209 -15.40 -2.81 4.10
C ASN A 209 -14.37 -3.95 4.15
N CYS A 210 -13.83 -4.21 5.36
CA CYS A 210 -12.88 -5.29 5.62
C CYS A 210 -13.61 -6.41 6.38
N ARG A 211 -13.49 -7.64 5.90
CA ARG A 211 -14.11 -8.82 6.51
C ARG A 211 -13.30 -10.08 6.20
N ASN A 212 -13.63 -11.18 6.84
CA ASN A 212 -13.18 -12.48 6.37
C ASN A 212 -14.04 -12.93 5.20
N SER A 213 -13.41 -13.54 4.20
CA SER A 213 -14.11 -14.00 3.00
C SER A 213 -15.18 -15.03 3.37
N LYS A 214 -16.32 -14.98 2.67
CA LYS A 214 -17.42 -15.95 2.82
C LYS A 214 -17.26 -17.15 1.90
N THR A 215 -16.46 -17.00 0.85
CA THR A 215 -16.30 -17.99 -0.22
C THR A 215 -14.99 -18.73 -0.16
N ARG A 216 -14.00 -18.16 0.55
CA ARG A 216 -12.63 -18.69 0.70
C ARG A 216 -12.20 -18.60 2.17
N THR A 217 -11.06 -19.21 2.46
CA THR A 217 -10.33 -18.92 3.70
C THR A 217 -9.58 -17.63 3.51
N GLY A 218 -9.50 -16.68 4.32
CA GLY A 218 -8.69 -15.48 4.14
C GLY A 218 -9.46 -14.19 4.35
N ALA A 219 -8.78 -13.09 4.17
CA ALA A 219 -9.34 -11.76 4.29
C ALA A 219 -9.93 -11.27 2.97
N GLU A 220 -10.94 -10.42 3.07
CA GLU A 220 -11.56 -9.72 1.96
C GLU A 220 -11.66 -8.24 2.29
N VAL A 221 -11.20 -7.40 1.37
CA VAL A 221 -11.41 -5.95 1.40
C VAL A 221 -12.26 -5.58 0.19
N ASN A 222 -13.41 -4.99 0.44
CA ASN A 222 -14.30 -4.46 -0.58
C ASN A 222 -14.21 -2.94 -0.59
N ILE A 223 -13.93 -2.35 -1.74
CA ILE A 223 -13.73 -0.92 -1.95
C ILE A 223 -14.72 -0.47 -3.01
N LYS A 224 -15.60 0.46 -2.66
CA LYS A 224 -16.71 0.88 -3.52
C LYS A 224 -16.79 2.39 -3.66
N TRP A 225 -16.94 2.87 -4.89
CA TRP A 225 -17.21 4.26 -5.22
C TRP A 225 -18.55 4.42 -5.92
N LYS A 226 -19.18 5.57 -5.72
CA LYS A 226 -20.17 6.06 -6.68
C LYS A 226 -19.43 6.58 -7.90
N ASN A 227 -19.88 6.22 -9.11
CA ASN A 227 -19.20 6.60 -10.34
C ASN A 227 -19.08 8.12 -10.51
N LYS A 228 -20.08 8.89 -10.06
CA LYS A 228 -20.03 10.36 -10.08
C LYS A 228 -18.88 10.93 -9.23
N ASP A 229 -18.52 10.27 -8.14
CA ASP A 229 -17.47 10.72 -7.23
C ASP A 229 -16.09 10.26 -7.73
N LEU A 230 -16.01 9.11 -8.41
CA LEU A 230 -14.78 8.53 -8.93
C LEU A 230 -14.30 9.16 -10.24
N PHE A 231 -15.22 9.54 -11.14
CA PHE A 231 -14.90 10.03 -12.47
C PHE A 231 -14.92 11.56 -12.60
N ASN A 232 -15.27 12.29 -11.54
CA ASN A 232 -15.27 13.75 -11.47
C ASN A 232 -14.21 14.31 -10.50
N ILE A 233 -13.26 13.48 -10.08
CA ILE A 233 -12.15 13.88 -9.20
C ILE A 233 -11.08 14.60 -10.00
#